data_5f862870ec315fe2685e23b5d7bf21ce
#
_entry.id   5f862870ec315fe2685e23b5d7bf21ce
#
_cell.length_a   1.000
_cell.length_b   1.000
_cell.length_c   1.000
_cell.angle_alpha   90.00
_cell.angle_beta   90.00
_cell.angle_gamma   90.00
#
_symmetry.space_group_name_H-M   'P 1'
#
loop_
_entity.id
_entity.type
_entity.pdbx_description
1 polymer ?
#
loop_
_entity_poly.entity_id
_entity_poly.type
_entity_poly.pdbx_seq_one_letter_code
_entity_poly.pdbx_strand_id
1 'polypeptide(L)'
;MKFCASLFLAGASAAVAFAPSAYVPSKMGVARSSQAVASGSTALSMAADGDAFDQEKFIAESKEMRLKYLEEQAMFSLKISCENYGDAVFPNAMIAGDVVITHLLHRLGYLKDGKAKIMVVDTFHLFPETMEFLREIEDFYGFKAEVFCAEGVPVGDKAAYDNKYGANLWKEDIEQYDKVCKVEPFQRGLKTLNTNCMINGRTRWQGFERAWIDQFENAPIGGGLAKCNPLAYWTLEDTFDYIAKYQVPHHPLHAKGYPSHGDAKDTIPIPSTDPRNPDPQEGECKFENWEVKGDKTFWFDYASERKGR
;
A
#
# COMPACT_ATOMS: atom_id res chain seq x y z
N MET A 1 10.87 -7.60 -60.64
CA MET A 1 12.27 -7.26 -60.93
C MET A 1 12.65 -6.01 -60.16
N LYS A 2 13.76 -6.08 -59.51
CA LYS A 2 14.61 -5.13 -58.78
C LYS A 2 14.55 -5.23 -57.28
N PHE A 3 15.58 -5.90 -56.83
CA PHE A 3 16.15 -5.96 -55.47
C PHE A 3 16.56 -4.57 -55.00
N CYS A 4 16.39 -4.27 -53.71
CA CYS A 4 17.17 -3.31 -53.03
C CYS A 4 17.64 -3.85 -51.68
N ALA A 5 18.96 -3.79 -51.49
CA ALA A 5 19.69 -4.47 -50.48
C ALA A 5 19.59 -3.81 -49.14
N SER A 6 19.52 -4.64 -48.09
CA SER A 6 19.60 -4.25 -46.69
C SER A 6 21.08 -4.04 -46.29
N LEU A 7 21.39 -2.86 -45.76
CA LEU A 7 22.67 -2.60 -45.13
C LEU A 7 22.54 -2.90 -43.61
N PHE A 8 23.19 -3.97 -43.20
CA PHE A 8 23.46 -4.30 -41.78
C PHE A 8 24.63 -3.46 -41.28
N LEU A 9 24.39 -2.54 -40.37
CA LEU A 9 25.45 -1.91 -39.57
C LEU A 9 25.57 -2.71 -38.25
N ALA A 10 26.66 -3.44 -38.12
CA ALA A 10 27.08 -4.09 -36.89
C ALA A 10 27.64 -3.01 -35.93
N GLY A 11 26.91 -2.67 -34.91
CA GLY A 11 27.38 -1.85 -33.79
C GLY A 11 28.00 -2.75 -32.73
N ALA A 12 29.34 -2.68 -32.58
CA ALA A 12 30.07 -3.36 -31.52
C ALA A 12 29.73 -2.72 -30.16
N SER A 13 29.05 -3.44 -29.31
CA SER A 13 28.89 -3.12 -27.89
C SER A 13 30.18 -3.47 -27.15
N ALA A 14 30.88 -2.43 -26.68
CA ALA A 14 31.99 -2.63 -25.73
C ALA A 14 31.38 -2.94 -24.35
N ALA A 15 31.47 -4.19 -23.93
CA ALA A 15 31.19 -4.63 -22.58
C ALA A 15 32.31 -4.13 -21.65
N VAL A 16 32.01 -3.15 -20.81
CA VAL A 16 32.91 -2.78 -19.70
C VAL A 16 32.72 -3.82 -18.61
N ALA A 17 33.64 -4.75 -18.49
CA ALA A 17 33.69 -5.69 -17.39
C ALA A 17 34.17 -4.97 -16.12
N PHE A 18 33.30 -4.80 -15.16
CA PHE A 18 33.66 -4.43 -13.79
C PHE A 18 34.26 -5.65 -13.11
N ALA A 19 35.58 -5.66 -12.92
CA ALA A 19 36.26 -6.64 -12.08
C ALA A 19 36.01 -6.29 -10.60
N PRO A 20 35.60 -7.24 -9.75
CA PRO A 20 35.51 -6.97 -8.32
C PRO A 20 36.91 -6.79 -7.74
N SER A 21 37.12 -5.63 -7.11
CA SER A 21 38.34 -5.35 -6.33
C SER A 21 38.39 -6.31 -5.16
N ALA A 22 39.42 -7.16 -5.15
CA ALA A 22 39.71 -8.08 -4.05
C ALA A 22 40.12 -7.26 -2.82
N TYR A 23 39.31 -7.26 -1.79
CA TYR A 23 39.67 -6.76 -0.47
C TYR A 23 40.69 -7.71 0.16
N VAL A 24 41.91 -7.25 0.31
CA VAL A 24 42.96 -7.95 1.05
C VAL A 24 42.95 -7.42 2.49
N PRO A 25 42.61 -8.23 3.49
CA PRO A 25 42.71 -7.76 4.88
C PRO A 25 44.17 -7.70 5.30
N SER A 26 44.69 -6.52 5.59
CA SER A 26 45.99 -6.33 6.23
C SER A 26 45.96 -6.88 7.65
N LYS A 27 46.79 -7.91 7.92
CA LYS A 27 47.04 -8.40 9.29
C LYS A 27 47.83 -7.34 10.05
N MET A 28 47.15 -6.50 10.83
CA MET A 28 47.80 -5.77 11.92
C MET A 28 47.89 -6.69 13.14
N GLY A 29 49.10 -7.07 13.49
CA GLY A 29 49.42 -7.76 14.73
C GLY A 29 49.12 -6.88 15.93
N VAL A 30 48.16 -7.26 16.73
CA VAL A 30 47.87 -6.63 18.03
C VAL A 30 48.74 -7.33 19.07
N ALA A 31 49.75 -6.63 19.54
CA ALA A 31 50.47 -7.01 20.73
C ALA A 31 49.54 -6.98 21.94
N ARG A 32 49.36 -8.14 22.58
CA ARG A 32 48.64 -8.22 23.87
C ARG A 32 49.47 -7.60 24.97
N SER A 33 49.12 -6.41 25.44
CA SER A 33 49.45 -5.96 26.75
C SER A 33 48.29 -6.25 27.70
N SER A 34 48.52 -7.14 28.65
CA SER A 34 47.61 -7.44 29.72
C SER A 34 47.62 -6.26 30.74
N GLN A 35 46.79 -5.30 30.58
CA GLN A 35 46.42 -4.41 31.64
C GLN A 35 44.93 -4.64 32.00
N ALA A 36 44.70 -5.01 33.26
CA ALA A 36 43.39 -5.12 33.84
C ALA A 36 42.70 -3.76 33.76
N VAL A 37 41.74 -3.67 32.88
CA VAL A 37 40.81 -2.52 32.84
C VAL A 37 39.76 -2.79 33.90
N ALA A 38 39.86 -2.05 35.00
CA ALA A 38 38.79 -1.94 35.97
C ALA A 38 37.50 -1.57 35.23
N SER A 39 36.42 -2.32 35.49
CA SER A 39 35.09 -2.04 35.01
C SER A 39 34.57 -0.76 35.65
N GLY A 40 34.98 0.35 35.09
CA GLY A 40 34.33 1.64 35.33
C GLY A 40 33.12 1.71 34.38
N SER A 41 31.98 1.40 34.89
CA SER A 41 30.72 1.80 34.27
C SER A 41 30.74 3.34 34.28
N THR A 42 31.16 3.91 33.15
CA THR A 42 30.88 5.32 32.88
C THR A 42 29.39 5.39 32.48
N ALA A 43 28.53 5.29 33.50
CA ALA A 43 27.22 5.92 33.39
C ALA A 43 27.53 7.40 33.09
N LEU A 44 27.14 7.86 31.91
CA LEU A 44 27.05 9.28 31.63
C LEU A 44 26.05 9.83 32.65
N SER A 45 26.57 10.32 33.80
CA SER A 45 25.83 11.14 34.71
C SER A 45 25.69 12.50 34.03
N MET A 46 24.67 12.65 33.25
CA MET A 46 24.11 13.96 32.95
C MET A 46 23.28 14.38 34.17
N ALA A 47 23.98 14.70 35.25
CA ALA A 47 23.38 15.50 36.31
C ALA A 47 23.36 16.96 35.82
N ALA A 48 22.26 17.29 35.18
CA ALA A 48 21.83 18.67 35.09
C ALA A 48 20.51 18.73 35.86
N ASP A 49 20.34 19.74 36.67
CA ASP A 49 19.08 20.11 37.31
C ASP A 49 17.98 20.20 36.23
N GLY A 50 17.22 19.14 36.08
CA GLY A 50 16.17 19.00 35.09
C GLY A 50 15.38 17.75 35.40
N ASP A 51 14.10 17.80 35.21
CA ASP A 51 13.18 16.66 35.34
C ASP A 51 13.78 15.40 34.75
N ALA A 52 13.62 14.26 35.42
CA ALA A 52 14.07 12.97 34.91
C ALA A 52 13.53 12.76 33.47
N PHE A 53 14.38 12.30 32.54
CA PHE A 53 13.98 12.05 31.17
C PHE A 53 12.79 11.10 31.15
N ASP A 54 11.65 11.62 30.64
CA ASP A 54 10.42 10.87 30.48
C ASP A 54 10.44 10.17 29.10
N GLN A 55 10.79 8.90 29.14
CA GLN A 55 10.89 8.08 27.93
C GLN A 55 9.53 7.90 27.23
N GLU A 56 8.46 7.74 28.00
CA GLU A 56 7.12 7.52 27.42
C GLU A 56 6.65 8.77 26.69
N LYS A 57 6.81 9.93 27.32
CA LYS A 57 6.50 11.22 26.71
C LYS A 57 7.32 11.44 25.43
N PHE A 58 8.62 11.15 25.47
CA PHE A 58 9.50 11.28 24.30
C PHE A 58 9.06 10.39 23.13
N ILE A 59 8.68 9.13 23.42
CA ILE A 59 8.17 8.19 22.40
C ILE A 59 6.87 8.71 21.80
N ALA A 60 5.93 9.18 22.64
CA ALA A 60 4.67 9.73 22.18
C ALA A 60 4.85 10.95 21.27
N GLU A 61 5.70 11.91 21.69
CA GLU A 61 6.02 13.09 20.89
C GLU A 61 6.71 12.73 19.56
N SER A 62 7.61 11.74 19.58
CA SER A 62 8.28 11.26 18.37
C SER A 62 7.30 10.64 17.38
N LYS A 63 6.35 9.83 17.85
CA LYS A 63 5.28 9.25 17.03
C LYS A 63 4.39 10.35 16.42
N GLU A 64 4.02 11.34 17.22
CA GLU A 64 3.20 12.45 16.73
C GLU A 64 3.93 13.28 15.66
N MET A 65 5.19 13.60 15.86
CA MET A 65 6.01 14.31 14.88
C MET A 65 6.16 13.49 13.59
N ARG A 66 6.39 12.19 13.71
CA ARG A 66 6.47 11.28 12.57
C ARG A 66 5.16 11.29 11.77
N LEU A 67 4.03 11.10 12.44
CA LEU A 67 2.73 11.05 11.79
C LEU A 67 2.41 12.38 11.08
N LYS A 68 2.71 13.50 11.71
CA LYS A 68 2.55 14.82 11.10
C LYS A 68 3.38 14.97 9.82
N TYR A 69 4.64 14.56 9.86
CA TYR A 69 5.53 14.61 8.69
C TYR A 69 5.01 13.73 7.54
N LEU A 70 4.58 12.51 7.85
CA LEU A 70 4.03 11.59 6.87
C LEU A 70 2.74 12.13 6.25
N GLU A 71 1.87 12.74 7.04
CA GLU A 71 0.64 13.39 6.58
C GLU A 71 0.95 14.54 5.62
N GLU A 72 1.85 15.46 5.99
CA GLU A 72 2.26 16.59 5.15
C GLU A 72 2.83 16.11 3.81
N GLN A 73 3.64 15.06 3.84
CA GLN A 73 4.23 14.45 2.67
C GLN A 73 3.19 13.80 1.75
N ALA A 74 2.23 13.06 2.34
CA ALA A 74 1.13 12.46 1.61
C ALA A 74 0.22 13.53 0.96
N MET A 75 -0.14 14.57 1.72
CA MET A 75 -0.93 15.69 1.18
C MET A 75 -0.20 16.42 0.05
N PHE A 76 1.11 16.60 0.14
CA PHE A 76 1.90 17.23 -0.91
C PHE A 76 1.89 16.38 -2.20
N SER A 77 2.09 15.07 -2.08
CA SER A 77 2.06 14.18 -3.25
C SER A 77 0.67 14.11 -3.90
N LEU A 78 -0.41 14.14 -3.10
CA LEU A 78 -1.77 14.23 -3.61
C LEU A 78 -2.04 15.56 -4.34
N LYS A 79 -1.50 16.69 -3.85
CA LYS A 79 -1.58 17.97 -4.57
C LYS A 79 -0.90 17.90 -5.93
N ILE A 80 0.32 17.36 -5.99
CA ILE A 80 1.02 17.17 -7.26
C ILE A 80 0.19 16.32 -8.22
N SER A 81 -0.37 15.19 -7.73
CA SER A 81 -1.18 14.30 -8.56
C SER A 81 -2.41 14.98 -9.14
N CYS A 82 -3.14 15.75 -8.32
CA CYS A 82 -4.42 16.32 -8.70
C CYS A 82 -4.28 17.68 -9.43
N GLU A 83 -3.23 18.46 -9.15
CA GLU A 83 -3.08 19.81 -9.69
C GLU A 83 -2.10 19.87 -10.88
N ASN A 84 -1.04 19.07 -10.86
CA ASN A 84 -0.01 19.12 -11.91
C ASN A 84 -0.24 18.08 -13.00
N TYR A 85 -0.63 16.86 -12.66
CA TYR A 85 -0.95 15.85 -13.66
C TYR A 85 -2.38 16.01 -14.19
N GLY A 86 -3.33 16.41 -13.34
CA GLY A 86 -4.75 16.43 -13.67
C GLY A 86 -5.33 15.01 -13.84
N ASP A 87 -6.65 14.92 -14.00
CA ASP A 87 -7.36 13.63 -14.16
C ASP A 87 -6.79 12.51 -13.28
N ALA A 88 -6.60 12.84 -11.99
CA ALA A 88 -6.13 11.88 -11.01
C ALA A 88 -7.24 10.89 -10.67
N VAL A 89 -6.92 9.59 -10.77
CA VAL A 89 -7.86 8.51 -10.42
C VAL A 89 -7.29 7.68 -9.30
N PHE A 90 -8.12 7.42 -8.30
CA PHE A 90 -7.79 6.59 -7.17
C PHE A 90 -8.60 5.29 -7.19
N PRO A 91 -8.02 4.15 -7.67
CA PRO A 91 -8.58 2.84 -7.48
C PRO A 91 -8.60 2.50 -5.99
N ASN A 92 -9.79 2.37 -5.42
CA ASN A 92 -10.04 2.24 -3.99
C ASN A 92 -10.65 0.88 -3.68
N ALA A 93 -10.00 0.10 -2.83
CA ALA A 93 -10.47 -1.19 -2.33
C ALA A 93 -11.01 -1.08 -0.89
N MET A 94 -11.10 0.14 -0.33
CA MET A 94 -11.61 0.45 1.00
C MET A 94 -10.83 -0.19 2.16
N ILE A 95 -9.59 -0.62 1.91
CA ILE A 95 -8.68 -1.06 2.96
C ILE A 95 -8.17 0.14 3.77
N ALA A 96 -7.53 -0.11 4.90
CA ALA A 96 -7.08 0.94 5.83
C ALA A 96 -6.29 2.08 5.16
N GLY A 97 -5.33 1.78 4.29
CA GLY A 97 -4.59 2.81 3.55
C GLY A 97 -5.47 3.61 2.59
N ASP A 98 -6.45 2.96 1.98
CA ASP A 98 -7.31 3.62 1.00
C ASP A 98 -8.28 4.61 1.68
N VAL A 99 -8.79 4.29 2.87
CA VAL A 99 -9.64 5.24 3.61
C VAL A 99 -8.86 6.43 4.13
N VAL A 100 -7.59 6.26 4.47
CA VAL A 100 -6.68 7.38 4.80
C VAL A 100 -6.52 8.31 3.59
N ILE A 101 -6.24 7.77 2.40
CA ILE A 101 -6.12 8.57 1.18
C ILE A 101 -7.42 9.29 0.86
N THR A 102 -8.56 8.60 0.99
CA THR A 102 -9.89 9.19 0.78
C THR A 102 -10.11 10.38 1.72
N HIS A 103 -9.77 10.24 3.00
CA HIS A 103 -9.85 11.32 3.97
C HIS A 103 -8.92 12.49 3.63
N LEU A 104 -7.68 12.22 3.22
CA LEU A 104 -6.74 13.26 2.80
C LEU A 104 -7.24 14.01 1.56
N LEU A 105 -7.78 13.31 0.56
CA LEU A 105 -8.39 13.92 -0.63
C LEU A 105 -9.62 14.78 -0.26
N HIS A 106 -10.44 14.33 0.68
CA HIS A 106 -11.56 15.12 1.21
C HIS A 106 -11.05 16.40 1.90
N ARG A 107 -10.06 16.30 2.77
CA ARG A 107 -9.46 17.46 3.45
C ARG A 107 -8.85 18.48 2.50
N LEU A 108 -8.34 18.02 1.36
CA LEU A 108 -7.84 18.89 0.29
C LEU A 108 -8.96 19.48 -0.59
N GLY A 109 -10.22 19.06 -0.41
CA GLY A 109 -11.37 19.48 -1.22
C GLY A 109 -11.45 18.79 -2.59
N TYR A 110 -10.54 17.89 -2.91
CA TYR A 110 -10.39 17.32 -4.27
C TYR A 110 -11.49 16.33 -4.66
N LEU A 111 -12.17 15.73 -3.69
CA LEU A 111 -13.34 14.88 -3.97
C LEU A 111 -14.53 15.76 -4.42
N LYS A 112 -14.77 16.86 -3.71
CA LYS A 112 -15.86 17.79 -4.01
C LYS A 112 -15.65 18.51 -5.34
N ASP A 113 -14.41 18.91 -5.61
CA ASP A 113 -14.06 19.66 -6.82
C ASP A 113 -13.86 18.77 -8.06
N GLY A 114 -13.97 17.44 -7.89
CA GLY A 114 -13.75 16.46 -8.96
C GLY A 114 -12.31 16.36 -9.48
N LYS A 115 -11.33 16.92 -8.74
CA LYS A 115 -9.91 16.84 -9.10
C LYS A 115 -9.34 15.44 -8.90
N ALA A 116 -9.92 14.66 -8.00
CA ALA A 116 -9.65 13.24 -7.82
C ALA A 116 -10.94 12.45 -8.01
N LYS A 117 -10.90 11.45 -8.88
CA LYS A 117 -12.01 10.52 -9.11
C LYS A 117 -11.73 9.22 -8.38
N ILE A 118 -12.69 8.72 -7.63
CA ILE A 118 -12.58 7.41 -6.98
C ILE A 118 -13.16 6.35 -7.92
N MET A 119 -12.39 5.29 -8.14
CA MET A 119 -12.77 4.14 -8.94
C MET A 119 -12.79 2.89 -8.07
N VAL A 120 -13.83 2.08 -8.20
CA VAL A 120 -13.97 0.80 -7.50
C VAL A 120 -14.17 -0.31 -8.53
N VAL A 121 -13.56 -1.47 -8.30
CA VAL A 121 -13.81 -2.67 -9.10
C VAL A 121 -14.64 -3.64 -8.28
N ASP A 122 -15.88 -3.89 -8.73
CA ASP A 122 -16.74 -4.93 -8.16
C ASP A 122 -16.44 -6.26 -8.86
N THR A 123 -15.83 -7.18 -8.12
CA THR A 123 -15.49 -8.52 -8.59
C THR A 123 -16.66 -9.52 -8.48
N PHE A 124 -17.79 -9.09 -7.94
CA PHE A 124 -18.93 -9.93 -7.53
C PHE A 124 -18.60 -10.96 -6.43
N HIS A 125 -17.39 -10.91 -5.88
CA HIS A 125 -16.91 -11.78 -4.81
C HIS A 125 -16.36 -11.01 -3.60
N LEU A 126 -16.56 -9.69 -3.57
CA LEU A 126 -16.24 -8.86 -2.42
C LEU A 126 -17.11 -9.27 -1.21
N PHE A 127 -16.66 -8.94 -0.01
CA PHE A 127 -17.51 -9.05 1.16
C PHE A 127 -18.75 -8.14 1.02
N PRO A 128 -19.93 -8.57 1.46
CA PRO A 128 -21.12 -7.70 1.45
C PRO A 128 -20.88 -6.37 2.15
N GLU A 129 -20.16 -6.40 3.27
CA GLU A 129 -19.77 -5.22 4.04
C GLU A 129 -18.94 -4.21 3.22
N THR A 130 -18.22 -4.66 2.20
CA THR A 130 -17.40 -3.77 1.37
C THR A 130 -18.23 -2.79 0.54
N MET A 131 -19.29 -3.28 -0.10
CA MET A 131 -20.18 -2.43 -0.88
C MET A 131 -21.14 -1.59 0.01
N GLU A 132 -21.41 -2.05 1.22
CA GLU A 132 -22.15 -1.28 2.22
C GLU A 132 -21.29 -0.13 2.74
N PHE A 133 -20.05 -0.42 3.08
CA PHE A 133 -19.08 0.56 3.54
C PHE A 133 -18.74 1.60 2.44
N LEU A 134 -18.69 1.19 1.17
CA LEU A 134 -18.54 2.16 0.08
C LEU A 134 -19.65 3.22 0.11
N ARG A 135 -20.91 2.82 0.28
CA ARG A 135 -22.03 3.78 0.36
C ARG A 135 -21.92 4.68 1.59
N GLU A 136 -21.49 4.12 2.73
CA GLU A 136 -21.26 4.88 3.95
C GLU A 136 -20.23 5.98 3.75
N ILE A 137 -19.05 5.67 3.16
CA ILE A 137 -18.00 6.68 2.94
C ILE A 137 -18.36 7.67 1.83
N GLU A 138 -19.12 7.26 0.81
CA GLU A 138 -19.66 8.15 -0.20
C GLU A 138 -20.56 9.23 0.44
N ASP A 139 -21.48 8.80 1.31
CA ASP A 139 -22.41 9.70 2.01
C ASP A 139 -21.66 10.56 3.03
N PHE A 140 -20.70 9.99 3.76
CA PHE A 140 -19.92 10.69 4.78
C PHE A 140 -19.05 11.82 4.18
N TYR A 141 -18.38 11.57 3.05
CA TYR A 141 -17.49 12.53 2.41
C TYR A 141 -18.13 13.31 1.25
N GLY A 142 -19.33 12.97 0.85
CA GLY A 142 -20.08 13.68 -0.20
C GLY A 142 -19.48 13.52 -1.59
N PHE A 143 -19.08 12.31 -1.96
CA PHE A 143 -18.61 11.98 -3.31
C PHE A 143 -19.40 10.79 -3.90
N LYS A 144 -19.15 10.46 -5.16
CA LYS A 144 -19.59 9.22 -5.79
C LYS A 144 -18.42 8.53 -6.47
N ALA A 145 -18.27 7.22 -6.22
CA ALA A 145 -17.29 6.40 -6.89
C ALA A 145 -17.82 5.90 -8.23
N GLU A 146 -16.93 5.79 -9.20
CA GLU A 146 -17.21 5.11 -10.46
C GLU A 146 -16.93 3.61 -10.28
N VAL A 147 -17.99 2.81 -10.30
CA VAL A 147 -17.88 1.35 -10.09
C VAL A 147 -17.80 0.64 -11.42
N PHE A 148 -16.76 -0.16 -11.60
CA PHE A 148 -16.55 -1.00 -12.78
C PHE A 148 -16.62 -2.47 -12.36
N CYS A 149 -17.20 -3.31 -13.22
CA CYS A 149 -17.32 -4.75 -13.02
C CYS A 149 -17.14 -5.48 -14.35
N ALA A 150 -17.27 -6.80 -14.38
CA ALA A 150 -17.16 -7.60 -15.59
C ALA A 150 -18.00 -7.02 -16.73
N GLU A 151 -17.42 -6.94 -17.92
CA GLU A 151 -18.04 -6.29 -19.10
C GLU A 151 -19.43 -6.88 -19.43
N GLY A 152 -20.38 -5.98 -19.65
CA GLY A 152 -21.76 -6.35 -20.03
C GLY A 152 -22.55 -7.01 -18.89
N VAL A 153 -22.16 -6.78 -17.65
CA VAL A 153 -22.90 -7.16 -16.44
C VAL A 153 -23.25 -5.87 -15.69
N PRO A 154 -24.48 -5.69 -15.20
CA PRO A 154 -24.81 -4.56 -14.36
C PRO A 154 -24.06 -4.62 -13.01
N VAL A 155 -23.64 -3.46 -12.50
CA VAL A 155 -23.00 -3.36 -11.18
C VAL A 155 -23.91 -3.93 -10.09
N GLY A 156 -23.34 -4.80 -9.25
CA GLY A 156 -24.06 -5.45 -8.14
C GLY A 156 -24.99 -6.60 -8.56
N ASP A 157 -25.15 -6.89 -9.86
CA ASP A 157 -25.98 -8.00 -10.34
C ASP A 157 -25.17 -9.31 -10.43
N LYS A 158 -24.98 -9.93 -9.26
CA LYS A 158 -24.30 -11.23 -9.15
C LYS A 158 -24.99 -12.33 -9.97
N ALA A 159 -26.31 -12.29 -10.09
CA ALA A 159 -27.04 -13.31 -10.85
C ALA A 159 -26.76 -13.19 -12.35
N ALA A 160 -26.72 -11.98 -12.89
CA ALA A 160 -26.34 -11.75 -14.29
C ALA A 160 -24.88 -12.17 -14.55
N TYR A 161 -23.98 -11.92 -13.58
CA TYR A 161 -22.60 -12.41 -13.66
C TYR A 161 -22.54 -13.93 -13.70
N ASP A 162 -23.20 -14.62 -12.77
CA ASP A 162 -23.21 -16.08 -12.68
C ASP A 162 -23.79 -16.73 -13.92
N ASN A 163 -24.84 -16.14 -14.49
CA ASN A 163 -25.44 -16.62 -15.75
C ASN A 163 -24.49 -16.46 -16.94
N LYS A 164 -23.70 -15.38 -16.99
CA LYS A 164 -22.83 -15.09 -18.14
C LYS A 164 -21.48 -15.81 -18.08
N TYR A 165 -20.87 -15.87 -16.90
CA TYR A 165 -19.50 -16.33 -16.72
C TYR A 165 -19.39 -17.61 -15.88
N GLY A 166 -20.43 -18.01 -15.17
CA GLY A 166 -20.45 -19.15 -14.26
C GLY A 166 -20.13 -18.75 -12.82
N ALA A 167 -20.90 -19.27 -11.87
CA ALA A 167 -20.76 -18.98 -10.44
C ALA A 167 -19.41 -19.46 -9.86
N ASN A 168 -18.80 -20.45 -10.51
CA ASN A 168 -17.54 -21.07 -10.07
C ASN A 168 -16.34 -20.75 -10.95
N LEU A 169 -16.41 -19.75 -11.83
CA LEU A 169 -15.31 -19.39 -12.73
C LEU A 169 -13.97 -19.26 -11.99
N TRP A 170 -13.97 -18.66 -10.80
CA TRP A 170 -12.79 -18.49 -9.99
C TRP A 170 -12.14 -19.80 -9.50
N LYS A 171 -12.89 -20.91 -9.47
CA LYS A 171 -12.38 -22.26 -9.13
C LYS A 171 -11.96 -23.01 -10.39
N GLU A 172 -12.69 -22.85 -11.46
CA GLU A 172 -12.54 -23.60 -12.71
C GLU A 172 -11.43 -23.02 -13.57
N ASP A 173 -11.36 -21.68 -13.66
CA ASP A 173 -10.33 -20.94 -14.43
C ASP A 173 -10.01 -19.61 -13.73
N ILE A 174 -9.01 -19.63 -12.87
CA ILE A 174 -8.58 -18.46 -12.09
C ILE A 174 -8.01 -17.36 -12.98
N GLU A 175 -7.34 -17.72 -14.10
CA GLU A 175 -6.77 -16.73 -15.01
C GLU A 175 -7.86 -15.97 -15.76
N GLN A 176 -8.88 -16.69 -16.22
CA GLN A 176 -10.03 -16.06 -16.85
C GLN A 176 -10.84 -15.22 -15.85
N TYR A 177 -10.99 -15.71 -14.61
CA TYR A 177 -11.61 -14.92 -13.54
C TYR A 177 -10.87 -13.61 -13.29
N ASP A 178 -9.57 -13.64 -13.08
CA ASP A 178 -8.78 -12.43 -12.86
C ASP A 178 -8.88 -11.48 -14.05
N LYS A 179 -8.84 -12.00 -15.26
CA LYS A 179 -8.97 -11.20 -16.49
C LYS A 179 -10.31 -10.49 -16.56
N VAL A 180 -11.40 -11.22 -16.33
CA VAL A 180 -12.78 -10.72 -16.48
C VAL A 180 -13.20 -9.82 -15.33
N CYS A 181 -12.88 -10.21 -14.08
CA CYS A 181 -13.38 -9.53 -12.89
C CYS A 181 -12.43 -8.46 -12.34
N LYS A 182 -11.15 -8.48 -12.71
CA LYS A 182 -10.15 -7.57 -12.15
C LYS A 182 -9.44 -6.76 -13.23
N VAL A 183 -8.75 -7.42 -14.18
CA VAL A 183 -7.85 -6.73 -15.12
C VAL A 183 -8.62 -5.88 -16.12
N GLU A 184 -9.63 -6.47 -16.78
CA GLU A 184 -10.42 -5.77 -17.79
C GLU A 184 -11.16 -4.56 -17.18
N PRO A 185 -12.00 -4.72 -16.12
CA PRO A 185 -12.74 -3.59 -15.58
C PRO A 185 -11.81 -2.50 -15.03
N PHE A 186 -10.66 -2.87 -14.44
CA PHE A 186 -9.66 -1.93 -14.01
C PHE A 186 -9.07 -1.11 -15.16
N GLN A 187 -8.64 -1.76 -16.24
CA GLN A 187 -8.09 -1.08 -17.42
C GLN A 187 -9.14 -0.22 -18.13
N ARG A 188 -10.36 -0.73 -18.27
CA ARG A 188 -11.48 0.01 -18.84
C ARG A 188 -11.82 1.24 -18.00
N GLY A 189 -11.80 1.10 -16.66
CA GLY A 189 -12.03 2.20 -15.74
C GLY A 189 -10.99 3.31 -15.90
N LEU A 190 -9.71 2.99 -15.87
CA LEU A 190 -8.63 3.97 -16.09
C LEU A 190 -8.77 4.68 -17.43
N LYS A 191 -9.10 3.96 -18.48
CA LYS A 191 -9.31 4.52 -19.82
C LYS A 191 -10.55 5.42 -19.88
N THR A 192 -11.67 4.98 -19.32
CA THR A 192 -12.94 5.73 -19.32
C THR A 192 -12.82 7.03 -18.56
N LEU A 193 -12.03 7.02 -17.47
CA LEU A 193 -11.79 8.18 -16.63
C LEU A 193 -10.68 9.12 -17.16
N ASN A 194 -10.09 8.80 -18.31
CA ASN A 194 -8.98 9.54 -18.94
C ASN A 194 -7.80 9.76 -17.98
N THR A 195 -7.40 8.72 -17.26
CA THR A 195 -6.45 8.80 -16.16
C THR A 195 -5.07 9.27 -16.62
N ASN A 196 -4.60 10.38 -16.09
CA ASN A 196 -3.22 10.87 -16.27
C ASN A 196 -2.32 10.45 -15.11
N CYS A 197 -2.86 10.42 -13.89
CA CYS A 197 -2.14 9.98 -12.71
C CYS A 197 -3.00 8.98 -11.91
N MET A 198 -2.44 7.84 -11.58
CA MET A 198 -3.09 6.83 -10.74
C MET A 198 -2.56 6.94 -9.31
N ILE A 199 -3.45 7.22 -8.37
CA ILE A 199 -3.15 7.22 -6.94
C ILE A 199 -3.31 5.80 -6.42
N ASN A 200 -2.37 5.31 -5.58
CA ASN A 200 -2.40 3.95 -5.03
C ASN A 200 -2.19 3.97 -3.52
N GLY A 201 -2.91 3.12 -2.80
CA GLY A 201 -2.73 2.87 -1.36
C GLY A 201 -1.55 1.95 -1.04
N ARG A 202 -0.51 1.93 -1.87
CA ARG A 202 0.66 1.04 -1.69
C ARG A 202 1.62 1.59 -0.66
N THR A 203 2.17 0.67 0.15
CA THR A 203 3.24 0.97 1.09
C THR A 203 4.42 0.02 0.88
N ARG A 204 5.60 0.40 1.35
CA ARG A 204 6.81 -0.44 1.29
C ARG A 204 6.71 -1.71 2.12
N TRP A 205 5.76 -1.76 3.07
CA TRP A 205 5.55 -2.88 3.97
C TRP A 205 4.62 -3.98 3.42
N GLN A 206 4.07 -3.78 2.24
CA GLN A 206 3.11 -4.70 1.64
C GLN A 206 3.73 -5.82 0.79
N GLY A 207 4.98 -6.14 0.97
CA GLY A 207 5.69 -7.21 0.27
C GLY A 207 7.04 -6.77 -0.27
N PHE A 208 7.90 -7.74 -0.55
CA PHE A 208 9.27 -7.48 -0.98
C PHE A 208 9.32 -6.70 -2.30
N GLU A 209 8.42 -6.99 -3.22
CA GLU A 209 8.33 -6.32 -4.51
C GLU A 209 7.98 -4.82 -4.39
N ARG A 210 7.48 -4.39 -3.23
CA ARG A 210 7.14 -3.00 -2.93
C ARG A 210 8.13 -2.29 -2.02
N ALA A 211 9.15 -3.00 -1.54
CA ALA A 211 10.13 -2.44 -0.60
C ALA A 211 10.84 -1.17 -1.11
N TRP A 212 10.86 -0.97 -2.42
CA TRP A 212 11.58 0.12 -3.09
C TRP A 212 10.67 1.13 -3.78
N ILE A 213 9.33 1.05 -3.61
CA ILE A 213 8.45 2.05 -4.22
C ILE A 213 8.69 3.43 -3.61
N ASP A 214 8.58 4.45 -4.46
CA ASP A 214 8.61 5.84 -4.05
C ASP A 214 7.22 6.46 -4.14
N GLN A 215 7.07 7.68 -3.62
CA GLN A 215 5.81 8.42 -3.72
C GLN A 215 5.38 8.65 -5.16
N PHE A 216 6.34 8.78 -6.08
CA PHE A 216 6.06 8.82 -7.50
C PHE A 216 6.88 7.77 -8.24
N GLU A 217 6.19 6.95 -9.00
CA GLU A 217 6.78 6.05 -9.97
C GLU A 217 6.54 6.66 -11.35
N ASN A 218 7.61 7.12 -11.99
CA ASN A 218 7.54 7.58 -13.35
C ASN A 218 7.19 6.41 -14.26
N ALA A 219 6.32 6.69 -15.21
CA ALA A 219 6.05 5.75 -16.28
C ALA A 219 7.35 5.34 -16.97
N PRO A 220 7.48 4.07 -17.38
CA PRO A 220 8.59 3.66 -18.24
C PRO A 220 8.69 4.59 -19.45
N ILE A 221 9.91 4.84 -19.91
CA ILE A 221 10.18 5.61 -21.13
C ILE A 221 9.22 5.12 -22.23
N GLY A 222 8.32 5.99 -22.70
CA GLY A 222 7.35 5.63 -23.73
C GLY A 222 5.88 5.93 -23.41
N GLY A 223 5.58 6.71 -22.38
CA GLY A 223 4.23 7.24 -22.14
C GLY A 223 3.33 6.37 -21.27
N GLY A 224 3.89 5.70 -20.29
CA GLY A 224 3.10 5.01 -19.28
C GLY A 224 2.43 5.98 -18.31
N LEU A 225 1.42 5.48 -17.61
CA LEU A 225 0.65 6.19 -16.62
C LEU A 225 1.50 6.57 -15.39
N ALA A 226 1.48 7.85 -14.99
CA ALA A 226 2.10 8.28 -13.75
C ALA A 226 1.41 7.61 -12.55
N LYS A 227 2.19 7.17 -11.55
CA LYS A 227 1.67 6.56 -10.33
C LYS A 227 2.13 7.35 -9.13
N CYS A 228 1.19 7.64 -8.25
CA CYS A 228 1.44 8.26 -6.97
C CYS A 228 1.11 7.28 -5.85
N ASN A 229 2.04 7.07 -4.91
CA ASN A 229 1.89 6.26 -3.73
C ASN A 229 2.02 7.16 -2.49
N PRO A 230 0.97 7.89 -2.09
CA PRO A 230 1.07 8.88 -1.02
C PRO A 230 1.53 8.29 0.31
N LEU A 231 1.21 7.01 0.54
CA LEU A 231 1.52 6.30 1.77
C LEU A 231 2.77 5.40 1.64
N ALA A 232 3.63 5.60 0.62
CA ALA A 232 4.78 4.72 0.36
C ALA A 232 5.64 4.44 1.61
N TYR A 233 5.82 5.44 2.46
CA TYR A 233 6.68 5.36 3.66
C TYR A 233 5.93 5.10 4.97
N TRP A 234 4.60 4.96 4.90
CA TRP A 234 3.78 4.66 6.07
C TRP A 234 3.86 3.20 6.45
N THR A 235 3.90 2.94 7.74
CA THR A 235 3.68 1.60 8.28
C THR A 235 2.18 1.33 8.43
N LEU A 236 1.83 0.10 8.78
CA LEU A 236 0.46 -0.24 9.13
C LEU A 236 0.05 0.49 10.41
N GLU A 237 0.96 0.58 11.40
CA GLU A 237 0.77 1.33 12.64
C GLU A 237 0.47 2.81 12.34
N ASP A 238 1.31 3.49 11.55
CA ASP A 238 1.07 4.89 11.15
C ASP A 238 -0.33 5.07 10.55
N THR A 239 -0.79 4.09 9.76
CA THR A 239 -2.11 4.13 9.10
C THR A 239 -3.24 4.09 10.14
N PHE A 240 -3.15 3.19 11.12
CA PHE A 240 -4.18 3.09 12.16
C PHE A 240 -4.10 4.20 13.20
N ASP A 241 -2.90 4.69 13.52
CA ASP A 241 -2.72 5.88 14.35
C ASP A 241 -3.40 7.10 13.72
N TYR A 242 -3.28 7.25 12.40
CA TYR A 242 -3.99 8.29 11.65
C TYR A 242 -5.51 8.11 11.72
N ILE A 243 -6.00 6.89 11.47
CA ILE A 243 -7.43 6.55 11.54
C ILE A 243 -8.00 6.88 12.92
N ALA A 244 -7.30 6.48 13.99
CA ALA A 244 -7.70 6.76 15.36
C ALA A 244 -7.69 8.26 15.67
N LYS A 245 -6.61 8.97 15.30
CA LYS A 245 -6.45 10.40 15.54
C LYS A 245 -7.56 11.25 14.92
N TYR A 246 -7.94 10.93 13.70
CA TYR A 246 -8.92 11.71 12.93
C TYR A 246 -10.30 11.07 12.88
N GLN A 247 -10.53 9.96 13.59
CA GLN A 247 -11.81 9.25 13.61
C GLN A 247 -12.29 8.90 12.18
N VAL A 248 -11.34 8.46 11.34
CA VAL A 248 -11.65 8.13 9.94
C VAL A 248 -12.55 6.91 9.87
N PRO A 249 -13.67 6.95 9.15
CA PRO A 249 -14.48 5.76 8.89
C PRO A 249 -13.62 4.66 8.27
N HIS A 250 -13.69 3.45 8.79
CA HIS A 250 -12.88 2.33 8.33
C HIS A 250 -13.71 1.05 8.27
N HIS A 251 -13.23 0.11 7.44
CA HIS A 251 -13.98 -1.08 7.12
C HIS A 251 -14.22 -1.97 8.35
N PRO A 252 -15.46 -2.47 8.59
CA PRO A 252 -15.80 -3.23 9.79
C PRO A 252 -15.05 -4.57 9.92
N LEU A 253 -14.48 -5.09 8.84
CA LEU A 253 -13.68 -6.31 8.88
C LEU A 253 -12.37 -6.13 9.65
N HIS A 254 -11.84 -4.90 9.80
CA HIS A 254 -10.66 -4.68 10.61
C HIS A 254 -10.87 -5.11 12.06
N ALA A 255 -12.04 -4.81 12.63
CA ALA A 255 -12.42 -5.28 13.98
C ALA A 255 -12.62 -6.81 14.08
N LYS A 256 -12.72 -7.49 12.93
CA LYS A 256 -12.87 -8.97 12.87
C LYS A 256 -11.55 -9.69 12.56
N GLY A 257 -10.41 -9.01 12.70
CA GLY A 257 -9.09 -9.60 12.49
C GLY A 257 -8.61 -9.63 11.04
N TYR A 258 -9.18 -8.81 10.17
CA TYR A 258 -8.73 -8.65 8.78
C TYR A 258 -7.92 -7.36 8.64
N PRO A 259 -6.60 -7.40 8.63
CA PRO A 259 -5.77 -6.19 8.45
C PRO A 259 -5.86 -5.64 7.01
N SER A 260 -6.16 -6.51 6.07
CA SER A 260 -6.49 -6.20 4.69
C SER A 260 -7.55 -7.16 4.20
N HIS A 261 -8.29 -6.80 3.19
CA HIS A 261 -9.34 -7.62 2.60
C HIS A 261 -9.43 -7.40 1.08
N GLY A 262 -10.06 -8.34 0.41
CA GLY A 262 -10.32 -8.33 -1.02
C GLY A 262 -11.52 -9.23 -1.30
N ASP A 263 -11.39 -10.20 -2.21
CA ASP A 263 -12.45 -11.17 -2.47
C ASP A 263 -12.68 -12.06 -1.23
N ALA A 264 -13.92 -12.17 -0.78
CA ALA A 264 -14.30 -12.96 0.39
C ALA A 264 -13.94 -14.45 0.28
N LYS A 265 -13.91 -14.95 -0.96
CA LYS A 265 -13.56 -16.36 -1.23
C LYS A 265 -12.10 -16.72 -0.92
N ASP A 266 -11.20 -15.74 -0.93
CA ASP A 266 -9.75 -15.93 -0.78
C ASP A 266 -9.18 -15.27 0.48
N THR A 267 -9.94 -14.37 1.10
CA THR A 267 -9.47 -13.58 2.23
C THR A 267 -9.86 -14.27 3.54
N ILE A 268 -8.86 -14.49 4.38
CA ILE A 268 -9.05 -15.10 5.69
C ILE A 268 -8.53 -14.17 6.79
N PRO A 269 -9.17 -14.15 7.97
CA PRO A 269 -8.68 -13.37 9.10
C PRO A 269 -7.37 -13.96 9.61
N ILE A 270 -6.57 -13.15 10.27
CA ILE A 270 -5.43 -13.64 11.04
C ILE A 270 -5.98 -14.39 12.26
N PRO A 271 -5.49 -15.62 12.57
CA PRO A 271 -5.97 -16.37 13.73
C PRO A 271 -5.81 -15.58 15.03
N SER A 272 -6.80 -15.69 15.92
CA SER A 272 -6.79 -15.02 17.23
C SER A 272 -5.61 -15.40 18.13
N THR A 273 -5.01 -16.57 17.88
CA THR A 273 -3.81 -17.04 18.56
C THR A 273 -2.51 -16.48 17.98
N ASP A 274 -2.58 -15.83 16.83
CA ASP A 274 -1.41 -15.17 16.24
C ASP A 274 -1.16 -13.85 16.96
N PRO A 275 0.08 -13.60 17.46
CA PRO A 275 0.40 -12.34 18.13
C PRO A 275 0.26 -11.11 17.24
N ARG A 276 0.06 -11.32 15.94
CA ARG A 276 -0.22 -10.27 14.95
C ARG A 276 -1.72 -10.02 14.78
N ASN A 277 -2.58 -10.81 15.38
CA ASN A 277 -4.01 -10.55 15.32
C ASN A 277 -4.35 -9.38 16.25
N PRO A 278 -4.92 -8.29 15.73
CA PRO A 278 -5.53 -7.28 16.59
C PRO A 278 -6.64 -7.98 17.38
N ASP A 279 -6.68 -7.79 18.70
CA ASP A 279 -7.66 -8.47 19.52
C ASP A 279 -9.07 -8.02 19.15
N PRO A 280 -9.89 -8.89 18.55
CA PRO A 280 -11.22 -8.50 18.09
C PRO A 280 -12.20 -8.23 19.26
N GLN A 281 -11.83 -8.59 20.50
CA GLN A 281 -12.70 -8.42 21.67
C GLN A 281 -12.63 -7.01 22.27
N GLU A 282 -11.55 -6.28 22.03
CA GLU A 282 -11.38 -4.93 22.58
C GLU A 282 -11.82 -3.81 21.63
N GLY A 283 -12.27 -4.13 20.43
CA GLY A 283 -12.72 -3.12 19.43
C GLY A 283 -11.63 -2.20 18.92
N GLU A 284 -10.41 -2.35 19.40
CA GLU A 284 -9.23 -1.61 18.97
C GLU A 284 -8.32 -2.56 18.22
N CYS A 285 -7.94 -2.15 17.02
CA CYS A 285 -6.91 -2.85 16.27
C CYS A 285 -5.56 -2.61 16.94
N LYS A 286 -5.11 -3.52 17.77
CA LYS A 286 -3.77 -3.47 18.38
C LYS A 286 -2.72 -3.86 17.34
N PHE A 287 -2.35 -2.93 16.49
CA PHE A 287 -1.29 -3.12 15.50
C PHE A 287 0.12 -2.95 16.08
N GLU A 288 0.26 -2.59 17.35
CA GLU A 288 1.52 -2.30 18.03
C GLU A 288 2.56 -3.43 17.96
N ASN A 289 2.13 -4.67 17.81
CA ASN A 289 3.02 -5.83 17.79
C ASN A 289 3.38 -6.33 16.39
N TRP A 290 2.87 -5.72 15.35
CA TRP A 290 3.06 -6.17 13.97
C TRP A 290 4.51 -6.03 13.50
N GLU A 291 5.20 -5.00 13.98
CA GLU A 291 6.56 -4.70 13.58
C GLU A 291 7.61 -5.47 14.38
N VAL A 292 7.30 -5.86 15.59
CA VAL A 292 8.30 -6.36 16.55
C VAL A 292 8.50 -7.87 16.47
N LYS A 293 7.54 -8.65 16.00
CA LYS A 293 7.54 -10.12 16.12
C LYS A 293 7.44 -10.89 14.81
N GLY A 294 7.32 -10.27 13.66
CA GLY A 294 6.97 -10.98 12.47
C GLY A 294 7.85 -10.76 11.26
N ASP A 295 7.97 -11.76 10.47
CA ASP A 295 8.27 -11.61 9.08
C ASP A 295 7.19 -10.72 8.45
N LYS A 296 7.55 -9.49 8.13
CA LYS A 296 6.63 -8.46 7.64
C LYS A 296 5.96 -8.81 6.31
N THR A 297 6.59 -9.70 5.56
CA THR A 297 6.02 -10.22 4.31
C THR A 297 4.92 -11.23 4.57
N PHE A 298 5.01 -11.95 5.66
CA PHE A 298 4.13 -13.07 5.94
C PHE A 298 2.67 -12.66 6.23
N TRP A 299 2.44 -11.60 7.01
CA TRP A 299 1.07 -11.17 7.32
C TRP A 299 0.35 -10.62 6.08
N PHE A 300 1.09 -9.93 5.21
CA PHE A 300 0.52 -9.43 3.97
C PHE A 300 0.09 -10.57 3.05
N ASP A 301 0.95 -11.59 2.89
CA ASP A 301 0.61 -12.79 2.13
C ASP A 301 -0.50 -13.59 2.78
N TYR A 302 -0.59 -13.54 4.10
CA TYR A 302 -1.61 -14.24 4.87
C TYR A 302 -2.98 -13.57 4.78
N ALA A 303 -3.02 -12.25 4.79
CA ALA A 303 -4.22 -11.45 4.62
C ALA A 303 -4.57 -11.19 3.15
N SER A 304 -3.61 -11.38 2.23
CA SER A 304 -3.86 -11.22 0.82
C SER A 304 -4.45 -12.49 0.22
N GLU A 305 -5.30 -12.29 -0.73
CA GLU A 305 -6.03 -13.32 -1.46
C GLU A 305 -5.18 -14.23 -2.32
N ARG A 306 -3.88 -13.99 -2.39
CA ARG A 306 -3.02 -14.59 -3.40
C ARG A 306 -2.31 -15.86 -2.95
N LYS A 307 -2.83 -16.53 -1.92
CA LYS A 307 -2.40 -17.89 -1.60
C LYS A 307 -2.83 -18.84 -2.69
N GLY A 308 -1.90 -19.25 -3.51
CA GLY A 308 -2.16 -20.21 -4.57
C GLY A 308 -1.70 -19.77 -5.96
N ARG A 309 -0.97 -18.69 -6.04
CA ARG A 309 -0.27 -18.27 -7.27
C ARG A 309 1.20 -18.59 -7.21
#